data_0cf2c99e6c92ee1f3d4dd09c25921447
#
_entry.id   0cf2c99e6c92ee1f3d4dd09c25921447
#
_cell.length_a   1.000
_cell.length_b   1.000
_cell.length_c   1.000
_cell.angle_alpha   90.00
_cell.angle_beta   90.00
_cell.angle_gamma   90.00
#
_symmetry.space_group_name_H-M   'P 1'
#
loop_
_entity.id
_entity.type
_entity.pdbx_description
1 polymer ?
#
loop_
_entity_poly.entity_id
_entity_poly.type
_entity_poly.pdbx_seq_one_letter_code
_entity_poly.pdbx_strand_id
1 'polypeptide(L)'
;MTHDTTSRPSSSRVWRLLLVGSALTAVVGGGMHPDSDASDPLRERLATMTADDQWVLGHAFIVVSTALLALGLRAARQAPGWSPAVRRALTVAAVAVGLYVVETVAHLAAVVDSDALAAGDAAPVAWAHVGLSAVLYPLSGWAIASLALATARGASPLRRVVAGVGLLAGVVHAASIPLMLLLPDLEASRLFPVAAIGIALWTLGTGLLGAPRTAPAGTEVPDRAPQPVT
;
A
#
# COMPACT_ATOMS: atom_id res chain seq x y z
N MET A 1 39.57 -27.97 -1.20
CA MET A 1 38.52 -27.32 -0.41
C MET A 1 37.77 -26.34 -1.32
N THR A 2 36.70 -26.80 -1.93
CA THR A 2 35.83 -25.99 -2.80
C THR A 2 34.83 -25.27 -1.89
N HIS A 3 34.96 -23.95 -1.76
CA HIS A 3 33.94 -23.12 -1.11
C HIS A 3 32.68 -23.14 -1.98
N ASP A 4 31.68 -23.89 -1.52
CA ASP A 4 30.32 -23.85 -2.04
C ASP A 4 29.72 -22.49 -1.70
N THR A 5 29.80 -21.54 -2.63
CA THR A 5 29.12 -20.25 -2.54
C THR A 5 27.66 -20.49 -2.90
N THR A 6 26.87 -21.00 -1.93
CA THR A 6 25.41 -20.95 -2.01
C THR A 6 25.00 -19.49 -2.13
N SER A 7 24.73 -19.05 -3.35
CA SER A 7 24.29 -17.71 -3.68
C SER A 7 22.95 -17.45 -2.98
N ARG A 8 22.98 -16.73 -1.86
CA ARG A 8 21.76 -16.18 -1.22
C ARG A 8 20.97 -15.43 -2.30
N PRO A 9 19.67 -15.71 -2.47
CA PRO A 9 18.86 -14.95 -3.43
C PRO A 9 19.06 -13.47 -3.14
N SER A 10 19.50 -12.70 -4.13
CA SER A 10 19.85 -11.31 -3.95
C SER A 10 18.63 -10.60 -3.33
N SER A 11 18.84 -9.88 -2.24
CA SER A 11 17.82 -9.14 -1.49
C SER A 11 16.92 -8.24 -2.40
N SER A 12 17.39 -7.98 -3.61
CA SER A 12 16.68 -7.23 -4.65
C SER A 12 15.44 -7.94 -5.23
N ARG A 13 15.31 -9.25 -5.11
CA ARG A 13 14.15 -9.98 -5.67
C ARG A 13 13.02 -10.13 -4.65
N VAL A 14 13.37 -10.32 -3.37
CA VAL A 14 12.41 -10.61 -2.32
C VAL A 14 11.38 -9.49 -2.17
N TRP A 15 11.80 -8.23 -2.04
CA TRP A 15 10.88 -7.11 -1.88
C TRP A 15 9.93 -6.94 -3.07
N ARG A 16 10.41 -7.25 -4.29
CA ARG A 16 9.59 -7.18 -5.50
C ARG A 16 8.49 -8.23 -5.48
N LEU A 17 8.83 -9.46 -5.10
CA LEU A 17 7.85 -10.55 -4.96
C LEU A 17 6.81 -10.25 -3.88
N LEU A 18 7.23 -9.65 -2.75
CA LEU A 18 6.32 -9.22 -1.69
C LEU A 18 5.33 -8.17 -2.20
N LEU A 19 5.78 -7.17 -2.97
CA LEU A 19 4.90 -6.16 -3.55
C LEU A 19 3.95 -6.77 -4.59
N VAL A 20 4.44 -7.64 -5.47
CA VAL A 20 3.57 -8.33 -6.45
C VAL A 20 2.55 -9.20 -5.73
N GLY A 21 2.97 -9.98 -4.74
CA GLY A 21 2.06 -10.79 -3.91
C GLY A 21 1.01 -9.94 -3.19
N SER A 22 1.41 -8.79 -2.63
CA SER A 22 0.48 -7.83 -2.03
C SER A 22 -0.58 -7.36 -3.04
N ALA A 23 -0.17 -6.96 -4.24
CA ALA A 23 -1.11 -6.49 -5.25
C ALA A 23 -2.11 -7.59 -5.66
N LEU A 24 -1.64 -8.83 -5.85
CA LEU A 24 -2.50 -9.94 -6.23
C LEU A 24 -3.51 -10.30 -5.14
N THR A 25 -3.06 -10.36 -3.87
CA THR A 25 -3.95 -10.63 -2.74
C THR A 25 -4.93 -9.47 -2.48
N ALA A 26 -4.52 -8.21 -2.75
CA ALA A 26 -5.42 -7.06 -2.70
C ALA A 26 -6.56 -7.16 -3.71
N VAL A 27 -6.26 -7.58 -4.94
CA VAL A 27 -7.28 -7.76 -5.99
C VAL A 27 -8.27 -8.87 -5.60
N VAL A 28 -7.79 -9.99 -5.07
CA VAL A 28 -8.67 -11.07 -4.61
C VAL A 28 -9.53 -10.60 -3.44
N GLY A 29 -8.93 -10.02 -2.40
CA GLY A 29 -9.66 -9.55 -1.23
C GLY A 29 -10.65 -8.43 -1.55
N GLY A 30 -10.26 -7.48 -2.40
CA GLY A 30 -11.15 -6.40 -2.85
C GLY A 30 -12.31 -6.89 -3.70
N GLY A 31 -12.10 -7.94 -4.55
CA GLY A 31 -13.17 -8.56 -5.32
C GLY A 31 -14.15 -9.39 -4.49
N MET A 32 -13.76 -9.78 -3.28
CA MET A 32 -14.61 -10.51 -2.31
C MET A 32 -15.16 -9.58 -1.22
N HIS A 33 -14.79 -8.30 -1.23
CA HIS A 33 -15.28 -7.36 -0.21
C HIS A 33 -16.78 -7.15 -0.38
N PRO A 34 -17.58 -7.40 0.67
CA PRO A 34 -19.03 -7.20 0.60
C PRO A 34 -19.42 -5.77 0.28
N ASP A 35 -20.49 -5.61 -0.46
CA ASP A 35 -21.04 -4.30 -0.79
C ASP A 35 -22.16 -3.91 0.20
N SER A 36 -22.46 -2.62 0.26
CA SER A 36 -23.56 -2.06 1.05
C SER A 36 -24.07 -0.80 0.38
N ASP A 37 -25.33 -0.44 0.63
CA ASP A 37 -25.86 0.82 0.10
C ASP A 37 -25.12 2.01 0.74
N ALA A 38 -24.55 2.86 -0.09
CA ALA A 38 -23.79 4.02 0.36
C ALA A 38 -24.66 5.08 1.07
N SER A 39 -25.97 5.05 0.84
CA SER A 39 -26.96 5.96 1.46
C SER A 39 -27.39 5.51 2.86
N ASP A 40 -27.14 4.24 3.23
CA ASP A 40 -27.50 3.73 4.55
C ASP A 40 -26.62 4.33 5.67
N PRO A 41 -27.18 4.47 6.87
CA PRO A 41 -26.40 4.82 8.06
C PRO A 41 -25.22 3.88 8.27
N LEU A 42 -24.10 4.39 8.77
CA LEU A 42 -22.85 3.61 8.93
C LEU A 42 -23.05 2.29 9.67
N ARG A 43 -23.89 2.27 10.72
CA ARG A 43 -24.20 1.05 11.49
C ARG A 43 -24.87 -0.02 10.59
N GLU A 44 -25.86 0.37 9.82
CA GLU A 44 -26.60 -0.55 8.94
C GLU A 44 -25.68 -1.12 7.86
N ARG A 45 -24.83 -0.28 7.29
CA ARG A 45 -23.80 -0.70 6.34
C ARG A 45 -22.85 -1.73 6.95
N LEU A 46 -22.35 -1.47 8.17
CA LEU A 46 -21.48 -2.41 8.88
C LEU A 46 -22.21 -3.73 9.18
N ALA A 47 -23.48 -3.67 9.63
CA ALA A 47 -24.28 -4.86 9.88
C ALA A 47 -24.45 -5.70 8.59
N THR A 48 -24.82 -5.07 7.48
CA THR A 48 -24.99 -5.74 6.17
C THR A 48 -23.70 -6.40 5.71
N MET A 49 -22.57 -5.66 5.77
CA MET A 49 -21.29 -6.18 5.30
C MET A 49 -20.75 -7.30 6.19
N THR A 50 -20.83 -7.15 7.52
CA THR A 50 -20.29 -8.17 8.44
C THR A 50 -21.12 -9.45 8.47
N ALA A 51 -22.39 -9.42 8.04
CA ALA A 51 -23.25 -10.59 7.90
C ALA A 51 -22.98 -11.40 6.61
N ASP A 52 -22.22 -10.86 5.67
CA ASP A 52 -21.91 -11.50 4.39
C ASP A 52 -20.92 -12.66 4.58
N ASP A 53 -21.18 -13.79 3.93
CA ASP A 53 -20.35 -15.01 4.01
C ASP A 53 -18.91 -14.78 3.48
N GLN A 54 -18.71 -13.78 2.60
CA GLN A 54 -17.39 -13.45 2.05
C GLN A 54 -16.58 -12.53 2.97
N TRP A 55 -17.17 -11.95 4.02
CA TRP A 55 -16.49 -11.02 4.92
C TRP A 55 -15.16 -11.55 5.41
N VAL A 56 -15.17 -12.72 6.06
CA VAL A 56 -13.97 -13.26 6.70
C VAL A 56 -12.88 -13.57 5.67
N LEU A 57 -13.25 -14.21 4.57
CA LEU A 57 -12.27 -14.60 3.55
C LEU A 57 -11.71 -13.39 2.80
N GLY A 58 -12.57 -12.46 2.38
CA GLY A 58 -12.16 -11.23 1.71
C GLY A 58 -11.20 -10.40 2.56
N HIS A 59 -11.57 -10.19 3.84
CA HIS A 59 -10.73 -9.41 4.76
C HIS A 59 -9.45 -10.13 5.18
N ALA A 60 -9.43 -11.46 5.24
CA ALA A 60 -8.19 -12.22 5.43
C ALA A 60 -7.19 -11.95 4.29
N PHE A 61 -7.65 -11.92 3.03
CA PHE A 61 -6.81 -11.52 1.90
C PHE A 61 -6.33 -10.06 1.99
N ILE A 62 -7.16 -9.15 2.47
CA ILE A 62 -6.78 -7.74 2.70
C ILE A 62 -5.69 -7.64 3.78
N VAL A 63 -5.82 -8.36 4.90
CA VAL A 63 -4.79 -8.43 5.95
C VAL A 63 -3.46 -8.96 5.39
N VAL A 64 -3.51 -10.06 4.65
CA VAL A 64 -2.31 -10.63 4.00
C VAL A 64 -1.69 -9.62 3.03
N SER A 65 -2.52 -8.96 2.22
CA SER A 65 -2.06 -7.93 1.29
C SER A 65 -1.32 -6.80 1.98
N THR A 66 -1.91 -6.21 3.03
CA THR A 66 -1.31 -5.08 3.76
C THR A 66 -0.04 -5.49 4.49
N ALA A 67 0.01 -6.71 5.04
CA ALA A 67 1.22 -7.26 5.65
C ALA A 67 2.35 -7.45 4.63
N LEU A 68 2.04 -8.02 3.45
CA LEU A 68 3.00 -8.17 2.35
C LEU A 68 3.50 -6.82 1.85
N LEU A 69 2.62 -5.80 1.77
CA LEU A 69 3.00 -4.43 1.41
C LEU A 69 3.98 -3.86 2.42
N ALA A 70 3.67 -3.92 3.70
CA ALA A 70 4.54 -3.41 4.77
C ALA A 70 5.92 -4.08 4.74
N LEU A 71 5.96 -5.41 4.63
CA LEU A 71 7.21 -6.19 4.53
C LEU A 71 7.97 -5.87 3.24
N GLY A 72 7.27 -5.73 2.11
CA GLY A 72 7.85 -5.35 0.83
C GLY A 72 8.51 -3.98 0.86
N LEU A 73 7.84 -2.98 1.42
CA LEU A 73 8.37 -1.62 1.59
C LEU A 73 9.59 -1.61 2.53
N ARG A 74 9.52 -2.34 3.66
CA ARG A 74 10.66 -2.50 4.58
C ARG A 74 11.88 -3.12 3.90
N ALA A 75 11.67 -4.19 3.13
CA ALA A 75 12.74 -4.86 2.41
C ALA A 75 13.28 -4.00 1.25
N ALA A 76 12.40 -3.27 0.53
CA ALA A 76 12.79 -2.35 -0.54
C ALA A 76 13.74 -1.26 -0.05
N ARG A 77 13.62 -0.79 1.19
CA ARG A 77 14.52 0.21 1.77
C ARG A 77 16.00 -0.19 1.68
N GLN A 78 16.29 -1.48 1.74
CA GLN A 78 17.66 -2.01 1.70
C GLN A 78 18.18 -2.22 0.27
N ALA A 79 17.30 -2.13 -0.74
CA ALA A 79 17.70 -2.32 -2.13
C ALA A 79 18.63 -1.18 -2.60
N PRO A 80 19.63 -1.50 -3.42
CA PRO A 80 20.50 -0.49 -4.03
C PRO A 80 19.70 0.37 -5.03
N GLY A 81 20.25 1.55 -5.35
CA GLY A 81 19.67 2.45 -6.38
C GLY A 81 18.66 3.47 -5.84
N TRP A 82 18.21 3.38 -4.59
CA TRP A 82 17.35 4.39 -3.98
C TRP A 82 18.15 5.57 -3.42
N SER A 83 17.69 6.80 -3.70
CA SER A 83 18.23 8.01 -3.07
C SER A 83 17.93 8.03 -1.56
N PRO A 84 18.68 8.82 -0.74
CA PRO A 84 18.39 8.98 0.67
C PRO A 84 16.96 9.45 0.96
N ALA A 85 16.39 10.31 0.11
CA ALA A 85 15.02 10.78 0.23
C ALA A 85 14.01 9.64 0.05
N VAL A 86 14.20 8.78 -0.97
CA VAL A 86 13.34 7.61 -1.20
C VAL A 86 13.47 6.60 -0.06
N ARG A 87 14.68 6.37 0.46
CA ARG A 87 14.87 5.47 1.62
C ARG A 87 14.14 5.95 2.87
N ARG A 88 14.12 7.27 3.13
CA ARG A 88 13.32 7.86 4.22
C ARG A 88 11.84 7.66 3.97
N ALA A 89 11.36 7.95 2.77
CA ALA A 89 9.96 7.75 2.41
C ALA A 89 9.54 6.28 2.52
N LEU A 90 10.39 5.32 2.10
CA LEU A 90 10.17 3.89 2.30
C LEU A 90 10.07 3.51 3.78
N THR A 91 10.88 4.13 4.65
CA THR A 91 10.80 3.88 6.09
C THR A 91 9.47 4.36 6.65
N VAL A 92 9.07 5.60 6.33
CA VAL A 92 7.79 6.17 6.78
C VAL A 92 6.62 5.34 6.27
N ALA A 93 6.62 4.99 4.99
CA ALA A 93 5.56 4.19 4.39
C ALA A 93 5.49 2.77 5.00
N ALA A 94 6.64 2.11 5.24
CA ALA A 94 6.67 0.80 5.88
C ALA A 94 6.11 0.83 7.31
N VAL A 95 6.37 1.88 8.08
CA VAL A 95 5.83 2.07 9.43
C VAL A 95 4.33 2.36 9.36
N ALA A 96 3.90 3.30 8.52
CA ALA A 96 2.50 3.69 8.41
C ALA A 96 1.61 2.53 7.93
N VAL A 97 2.07 1.79 6.90
CA VAL A 97 1.36 0.59 6.42
C VAL A 97 1.44 -0.55 7.44
N GLY A 98 2.54 -0.67 8.18
CA GLY A 98 2.64 -1.63 9.30
C GLY A 98 1.62 -1.36 10.41
N LEU A 99 1.38 -0.09 10.75
CA LEU A 99 0.30 0.29 11.66
C LEU A 99 -1.08 0.02 11.04
N TYR A 100 -1.23 0.28 9.74
CA TYR A 100 -2.47 0.00 9.02
C TYR A 100 -2.84 -1.50 9.00
N VAL A 101 -1.86 -2.43 9.13
CA VAL A 101 -2.16 -3.86 9.33
C VAL A 101 -3.00 -4.07 10.60
N VAL A 102 -2.75 -3.30 11.67
CA VAL A 102 -3.55 -3.41 12.91
C VAL A 102 -5.01 -3.03 12.65
N GLU A 103 -5.22 -2.01 11.84
CA GLU A 103 -6.55 -1.58 11.41
C GLU A 103 -7.25 -2.68 10.58
N THR A 104 -6.56 -3.25 9.58
CA THR A 104 -7.15 -4.31 8.75
C THR A 104 -7.47 -5.58 9.55
N VAL A 105 -6.70 -5.89 10.60
CA VAL A 105 -7.04 -6.97 11.55
C VAL A 105 -8.28 -6.62 12.37
N ALA A 106 -8.39 -5.39 12.87
CA ALA A 106 -9.59 -4.93 13.58
C ALA A 106 -10.83 -4.93 12.66
N HIS A 107 -10.63 -4.57 11.38
CA HIS A 107 -11.67 -4.65 10.35
C HIS A 107 -12.16 -6.08 10.15
N LEU A 108 -11.26 -7.03 9.94
CA LEU A 108 -11.60 -8.45 9.86
C LEU A 108 -12.36 -8.93 11.12
N ALA A 109 -11.90 -8.51 12.31
CA ALA A 109 -12.49 -8.90 13.59
C ALA A 109 -13.88 -8.29 13.83
N ALA A 110 -14.29 -7.24 13.09
CA ALA A 110 -15.60 -6.60 13.26
C ALA A 110 -16.78 -7.58 13.06
N VAL A 111 -16.56 -8.71 12.39
CA VAL A 111 -17.54 -9.80 12.23
C VAL A 111 -18.08 -10.32 13.57
N VAL A 112 -17.31 -10.26 14.66
CA VAL A 112 -17.75 -10.72 15.98
C VAL A 112 -18.90 -9.89 16.56
N ASP A 113 -19.08 -8.67 16.04
CA ASP A 113 -20.14 -7.76 16.44
C ASP A 113 -21.34 -7.75 15.47
N SER A 114 -21.39 -8.65 14.46
CA SER A 114 -22.41 -8.63 13.40
C SER A 114 -23.85 -8.64 13.94
N ASP A 115 -24.16 -9.57 14.86
CA ASP A 115 -25.49 -9.68 15.47
C ASP A 115 -25.82 -8.44 16.32
N ALA A 116 -24.84 -7.92 17.07
CA ALA A 116 -24.99 -6.71 17.89
C ALA A 116 -25.24 -5.46 17.03
N LEU A 117 -24.55 -5.36 15.88
CA LEU A 117 -24.79 -4.29 14.91
C LEU A 117 -26.23 -4.34 14.38
N ALA A 118 -26.70 -5.52 13.98
CA ALA A 118 -28.04 -5.74 13.46
C ALA A 118 -29.13 -5.47 14.53
N ALA A 119 -28.89 -5.85 15.78
CA ALA A 119 -29.81 -5.63 16.89
C ALA A 119 -29.80 -4.17 17.40
N GLY A 120 -28.88 -3.33 16.98
CA GLY A 120 -28.71 -1.97 17.52
C GLY A 120 -27.95 -1.94 18.86
N ASP A 121 -27.37 -3.05 19.28
CA ASP A 121 -26.66 -3.21 20.54
C ASP A 121 -25.21 -2.67 20.48
N ALA A 122 -24.48 -2.75 21.62
CA ALA A 122 -23.07 -2.33 21.67
C ALA A 122 -22.19 -3.23 20.79
N ALA A 123 -21.42 -2.60 19.89
CA ALA A 123 -20.55 -3.26 18.92
C ALA A 123 -19.10 -2.72 19.06
N PRO A 124 -18.39 -3.02 20.16
CA PRO A 124 -17.12 -2.37 20.50
C PRO A 124 -16.01 -2.63 19.49
N VAL A 125 -15.92 -3.82 18.88
CA VAL A 125 -14.89 -4.17 17.91
C VAL A 125 -15.11 -3.41 16.60
N ALA A 126 -16.36 -3.33 16.13
CA ALA A 126 -16.70 -2.58 14.94
C ALA A 126 -16.40 -1.08 15.11
N TRP A 127 -16.73 -0.49 16.26
CA TRP A 127 -16.42 0.92 16.53
C TRP A 127 -14.93 1.17 16.77
N ALA A 128 -14.20 0.23 17.35
CA ALA A 128 -12.74 0.32 17.44
C ALA A 128 -12.09 0.32 16.05
N HIS A 129 -12.57 -0.54 15.13
CA HIS A 129 -12.15 -0.51 13.73
C HIS A 129 -12.40 0.86 13.11
N VAL A 130 -13.62 1.42 13.22
CA VAL A 130 -13.93 2.76 12.65
C VAL A 130 -13.00 3.84 13.22
N GLY A 131 -12.75 3.81 14.54
CA GLY A 131 -11.82 4.75 15.19
C GLY A 131 -10.38 4.62 14.68
N LEU A 132 -9.90 3.39 14.52
CA LEU A 132 -8.58 3.13 13.92
C LEU A 132 -8.51 3.60 12.47
N SER A 133 -9.55 3.37 11.69
CA SER A 133 -9.64 3.79 10.30
C SER A 133 -9.55 5.30 10.16
N ALA A 134 -10.19 6.06 11.03
CA ALA A 134 -10.16 7.53 11.01
C ALA A 134 -8.73 8.10 11.10
N VAL A 135 -7.80 7.37 11.72
CA VAL A 135 -6.40 7.77 11.90
C VAL A 135 -5.49 7.10 10.88
N LEU A 136 -5.65 5.79 10.66
CA LEU A 136 -4.66 5.00 9.93
C LEU A 136 -4.85 5.06 8.42
N TYR A 137 -6.05 5.34 7.90
CA TYR A 137 -6.25 5.63 6.48
C TYR A 137 -5.52 6.92 6.06
N PRO A 138 -5.72 8.07 6.73
CA PRO A 138 -4.93 9.26 6.41
C PRO A 138 -3.43 9.04 6.52
N LEU A 139 -2.97 8.39 7.59
CA LEU A 139 -1.55 8.16 7.83
C LEU A 139 -0.91 7.30 6.72
N SER A 140 -1.51 6.17 6.40
CA SER A 140 -0.99 5.25 5.36
C SER A 140 -1.12 5.86 3.97
N GLY A 141 -2.23 6.52 3.67
CA GLY A 141 -2.45 7.16 2.38
C GLY A 141 -1.45 8.26 2.09
N TRP A 142 -1.22 9.17 3.03
CA TRP A 142 -0.21 10.23 2.89
C TRP A 142 1.22 9.68 2.81
N ALA A 143 1.52 8.60 3.53
CA ALA A 143 2.82 7.94 3.43
C ALA A 143 3.05 7.31 2.04
N ILE A 144 2.04 6.65 1.47
CA ILE A 144 2.07 6.10 0.10
C ILE A 144 2.22 7.23 -0.91
N ALA A 145 1.41 8.30 -0.83
CA ALA A 145 1.47 9.44 -1.72
C ALA A 145 2.85 10.11 -1.70
N SER A 146 3.44 10.30 -0.52
CA SER A 146 4.76 10.87 -0.32
C SER A 146 5.87 9.99 -0.93
N LEU A 147 5.78 8.67 -0.76
CA LEU A 147 6.70 7.72 -1.37
C LEU A 147 6.59 7.73 -2.89
N ALA A 148 5.38 7.73 -3.43
CA ALA A 148 5.12 7.81 -4.85
C ALA A 148 5.73 9.09 -5.46
N LEU A 149 5.52 10.24 -4.82
CA LEU A 149 6.11 11.51 -5.23
C LEU A 149 7.64 11.49 -5.17
N ALA A 150 8.23 10.89 -4.12
CA ALA A 150 9.69 10.77 -4.00
C ALA A 150 10.29 9.91 -5.12
N THR A 151 9.59 8.83 -5.53
CA THR A 151 10.04 7.93 -6.59
C THR A 151 9.84 8.48 -8.00
N ALA A 152 8.99 9.50 -8.19
CA ALA A 152 8.75 10.15 -9.49
C ALA A 152 9.94 11.00 -9.97
N ARG A 153 10.75 11.54 -9.03
CA ARG A 153 11.85 12.48 -9.34
C ARG A 153 12.96 11.78 -10.10
N GLY A 154 13.30 12.30 -11.27
CA GLY A 154 14.35 11.72 -12.14
C GLY A 154 13.99 10.36 -12.74
N ALA A 155 12.73 9.94 -12.65
CA ALA A 155 12.28 8.66 -13.16
C ALA A 155 11.99 8.67 -14.66
N SER A 156 12.05 7.48 -15.28
CA SER A 156 11.58 7.27 -16.67
C SER A 156 10.07 7.53 -16.79
N PRO A 157 9.55 7.78 -18.01
CA PRO A 157 8.12 8.06 -18.21
C PRO A 157 7.19 7.01 -17.56
N LEU A 158 7.46 5.73 -17.78
CA LEU A 158 6.64 4.66 -17.20
C LEU A 158 6.64 4.67 -15.67
N ARG A 159 7.80 4.91 -15.04
CA ARG A 159 7.89 5.03 -13.57
C ARG A 159 7.15 6.26 -13.06
N ARG A 160 7.13 7.36 -13.82
CA ARG A 160 6.35 8.55 -13.46
C ARG A 160 4.85 8.28 -13.51
N VAL A 161 4.38 7.51 -14.51
CA VAL A 161 2.97 7.07 -14.56
C VAL A 161 2.62 6.23 -13.36
N VAL A 162 3.42 5.20 -13.02
CA VAL A 162 3.19 4.37 -11.83
C VAL A 162 3.21 5.22 -10.56
N ALA A 163 4.15 6.14 -10.42
CA ALA A 163 4.20 7.06 -9.28
C ALA A 163 2.97 7.99 -9.24
N GLY A 164 2.49 8.48 -10.38
CA GLY A 164 1.26 9.27 -10.47
C GLY A 164 0.02 8.51 -9.97
N VAL A 165 -0.10 7.24 -10.36
CA VAL A 165 -1.15 6.36 -9.85
C VAL A 165 -1.05 6.20 -8.32
N GLY A 166 0.15 5.96 -7.78
CA GLY A 166 0.37 5.83 -6.34
C GLY A 166 0.10 7.13 -5.57
N LEU A 167 0.46 8.28 -6.14
CA LEU A 167 0.16 9.59 -5.56
C LEU A 167 -1.36 9.80 -5.46
N LEU A 168 -2.07 9.62 -6.56
CA LEU A 168 -3.52 9.81 -6.60
C LEU A 168 -4.22 8.82 -5.66
N ALA A 169 -3.88 7.53 -5.76
CA ALA A 169 -4.48 6.49 -4.92
C ALA A 169 -4.22 6.73 -3.42
N GLY A 170 -3.00 7.15 -3.06
CA GLY A 170 -2.66 7.49 -1.68
C GLY A 170 -3.46 8.69 -1.15
N VAL A 171 -3.64 9.73 -1.96
CA VAL A 171 -4.49 10.90 -1.60
C VAL A 171 -5.94 10.48 -1.43
N VAL A 172 -6.49 9.71 -2.38
CA VAL A 172 -7.88 9.21 -2.30
C VAL A 172 -8.06 8.33 -1.07
N HIS A 173 -7.12 7.42 -0.79
CA HIS A 173 -7.14 6.59 0.41
C HIS A 173 -7.11 7.43 1.69
N ALA A 174 -6.23 8.43 1.77
CA ALA A 174 -6.14 9.31 2.93
C ALA A 174 -7.43 10.10 3.17
N ALA A 175 -8.15 10.47 2.12
CA ALA A 175 -9.35 11.29 2.20
C ALA A 175 -10.62 10.46 2.45
N SER A 176 -10.67 9.17 2.08
CA SER A 176 -11.90 8.37 2.02
C SER A 176 -12.64 8.29 3.37
N ILE A 177 -11.98 7.89 4.44
CA ILE A 177 -12.60 7.80 5.78
C ILE A 177 -12.97 9.16 6.36
N PRO A 178 -12.07 10.18 6.38
CA PRO A 178 -12.46 11.50 6.83
C PRO A 178 -13.66 12.08 6.10
N LEU A 179 -13.73 11.94 4.78
CA LEU A 179 -14.87 12.41 3.99
C LEU A 179 -16.15 11.64 4.33
N MET A 180 -16.07 10.31 4.46
CA MET A 180 -17.22 9.49 4.85
C MET A 180 -17.79 9.87 6.24
N LEU A 181 -16.90 10.18 7.20
CA LEU A 181 -17.32 10.49 8.56
C LEU A 181 -17.79 11.94 8.73
N LEU A 182 -17.19 12.88 8.01
CA LEU A 182 -17.45 14.31 8.17
C LEU A 182 -18.51 14.84 7.20
N LEU A 183 -18.67 14.18 6.07
CA LEU A 183 -19.56 14.58 4.97
C LEU A 183 -20.36 13.35 4.46
N PRO A 184 -21.25 12.79 5.31
CA PRO A 184 -21.94 11.53 4.98
C PRO A 184 -22.75 11.60 3.69
N ASP A 185 -23.27 12.76 3.31
CA ASP A 185 -24.05 12.98 2.10
C ASP A 185 -23.24 12.85 0.79
N LEU A 186 -21.88 12.81 0.88
CA LEU A 186 -21.03 12.68 -0.31
C LEU A 186 -20.84 11.24 -0.80
N GLU A 187 -21.46 10.24 -0.17
CA GLU A 187 -21.27 8.82 -0.50
C GLU A 187 -19.76 8.44 -0.69
N ALA A 188 -18.91 9.01 0.17
CA ALA A 188 -17.46 8.91 0.03
C ALA A 188 -16.93 7.47 0.13
N SER A 189 -17.74 6.50 0.52
CA SER A 189 -17.41 5.08 0.46
C SER A 189 -17.10 4.60 -0.97
N ARG A 190 -17.62 5.24 -2.00
CA ARG A 190 -17.27 4.96 -3.40
C ARG A 190 -15.81 5.24 -3.73
N LEU A 191 -15.09 5.96 -2.85
CA LEU A 191 -13.66 6.19 -3.00
C LEU A 191 -12.80 4.97 -2.62
N PHE A 192 -13.32 4.05 -1.79
CA PHE A 192 -12.56 2.88 -1.33
C PHE A 192 -12.10 1.99 -2.48
N PRO A 193 -12.97 1.52 -3.40
CA PRO A 193 -12.52 0.68 -4.52
C PRO A 193 -11.54 1.44 -5.44
N VAL A 194 -11.72 2.74 -5.64
CA VAL A 194 -10.79 3.56 -6.45
C VAL A 194 -9.40 3.60 -5.81
N ALA A 195 -9.34 3.84 -4.50
CA ALA A 195 -8.10 3.83 -3.74
C ALA A 195 -7.43 2.45 -3.75
N ALA A 196 -8.19 1.38 -3.48
CA ALA A 196 -7.68 0.01 -3.43
C ALA A 196 -7.10 -0.44 -4.77
N ILE A 197 -7.83 -0.24 -5.87
CA ILE A 197 -7.36 -0.55 -7.23
C ILE A 197 -6.09 0.27 -7.54
N GLY A 198 -6.09 1.55 -7.26
CA GLY A 198 -4.95 2.42 -7.53
C GLY A 198 -3.71 2.02 -6.72
N ILE A 199 -3.86 1.68 -5.44
CA ILE A 199 -2.76 1.17 -4.59
C ILE A 199 -2.25 -0.17 -5.12
N ALA A 200 -3.14 -1.09 -5.52
CA ALA A 200 -2.75 -2.38 -6.09
C ALA A 200 -1.96 -2.20 -7.39
N LEU A 201 -2.41 -1.34 -8.31
CA LEU A 201 -1.71 -1.03 -9.56
C LEU A 201 -0.34 -0.38 -9.31
N TRP A 202 -0.25 0.58 -8.38
CA TRP A 202 1.01 1.19 -7.99
C TRP A 202 1.97 0.18 -7.37
N THR A 203 1.48 -0.68 -6.48
CA THR A 203 2.26 -1.73 -5.80
C THR A 203 2.79 -2.74 -6.81
N LEU A 204 1.93 -3.21 -7.72
CA LEU A 204 2.31 -4.11 -8.82
C LEU A 204 3.36 -3.48 -9.73
N GLY A 205 3.09 -2.26 -10.21
CA GLY A 205 4.01 -1.53 -11.09
C GLY A 205 5.37 -1.29 -10.43
N THR A 206 5.39 -0.92 -9.14
CA THR A 206 6.63 -0.73 -8.37
C THR A 206 7.39 -2.04 -8.21
N GLY A 207 6.72 -3.14 -7.92
CA GLY A 207 7.31 -4.47 -7.81
C GLY A 207 7.90 -4.96 -9.14
N LEU A 208 7.18 -4.78 -10.25
CA LEU A 208 7.63 -5.20 -11.59
C LEU A 208 8.81 -4.36 -12.10
N LEU A 209 8.76 -3.03 -11.93
CA LEU A 209 9.82 -2.14 -12.41
C LEU A 209 11.09 -2.18 -11.54
N GLY A 210 10.98 -2.51 -10.26
CA GLY A 210 12.10 -2.57 -9.32
C GLY A 210 12.71 -1.19 -9.00
N ALA A 211 13.86 -1.16 -8.33
CA ALA A 211 14.63 0.06 -8.10
C ALA A 211 15.29 0.58 -9.39
N PRO A 212 15.56 1.89 -9.51
CA PRO A 212 16.37 2.41 -10.63
C PRO A 212 17.73 1.70 -10.67
N ARG A 213 18.20 1.37 -11.88
CA ARG A 213 19.59 0.94 -12.04
C ARG A 213 20.48 2.14 -11.79
N THR A 214 21.43 2.03 -10.87
CA THR A 214 22.55 2.97 -10.82
C THR A 214 23.30 2.83 -12.13
N ALA A 215 23.43 3.93 -12.88
CA ALA A 215 24.37 3.92 -13.99
C ALA A 215 25.73 3.45 -13.46
N PRO A 216 26.46 2.57 -14.14
CA PRO A 216 27.82 2.26 -13.75
C PRO A 216 28.54 3.60 -13.61
N ALA A 217 29.23 3.80 -12.48
CA ALA A 217 30.09 4.96 -12.27
C ALA A 217 30.92 5.11 -13.55
N GLY A 218 30.75 6.25 -14.22
CA GLY A 218 31.28 6.44 -15.55
C GLY A 218 32.72 5.94 -15.59
N THR A 219 33.05 5.14 -16.61
CA THR A 219 34.41 5.02 -17.06
C THR A 219 34.90 6.46 -17.19
N GLU A 220 35.70 6.92 -16.22
CA GLU A 220 36.48 8.12 -16.39
C GLU A 220 37.10 8.01 -17.77
N VAL A 221 36.61 8.84 -18.71
CA VAL A 221 37.29 8.99 -20.00
C VAL A 221 38.69 9.45 -19.61
N PRO A 222 39.74 8.67 -19.86
CA PRO A 222 41.09 9.09 -19.50
C PRO A 222 41.30 10.47 -20.07
N ASP A 223 41.64 11.40 -19.20
CA ASP A 223 41.95 12.78 -19.56
C ASP A 223 42.94 12.73 -20.73
N ARG A 224 42.47 13.12 -21.92
CA ARG A 224 43.33 13.12 -23.09
C ARG A 224 44.50 14.03 -22.77
N ALA A 225 45.67 13.43 -22.50
CA ALA A 225 46.89 14.19 -22.40
C ALA A 225 46.94 15.24 -23.51
N PRO A 226 47.31 16.51 -23.20
CA PRO A 226 47.39 17.54 -24.19
C PRO A 226 48.41 17.13 -25.29
N GLN A 227 47.92 17.08 -26.55
CA GLN A 227 48.81 16.78 -27.65
C GLN A 227 49.84 17.92 -27.79
N PRO A 228 51.12 17.61 -27.93
CA PRO A 228 52.11 18.67 -28.15
C PRO A 228 51.83 19.37 -29.47
N VAL A 229 51.72 20.70 -29.40
CA VAL A 229 51.63 21.57 -30.58
C VAL A 229 52.99 21.62 -31.22
N THR A 230 53.15 21.05 -32.41
CA THR A 230 54.33 21.21 -33.25
C THR A 230 54.21 22.43 -34.14
#